data_807097edd273c54f0fea3c1b228c998b
#
_entry.id   807097edd273c54f0fea3c1b228c998b
#
_cell.length_a   1.000
_cell.length_b   1.000
_cell.length_c   1.000
_cell.angle_alpha   90.00
_cell.angle_beta   90.00
_cell.angle_gamma   90.00
#
_symmetry.space_group_name_H-M   'P 1'
#
loop_
_entity.id
_entity.type
_entity.pdbx_description
1 polymer ?
#
loop_
_entity_poly.entity_id
_entity_poly.type
_entity_poly.pdbx_seq_one_letter_code
_entity_poly.pdbx_strand_id
1 'polypeptide(L)'
;MARTAAYDRDAALDAAMALFWDKGYHATSLKDLEAGLHMKPGSIYAAFTSKENLYLLALARYFEASRASFRAAMARADTPLTGLANHFRTFANLDPSDKARQACMVTKTLIDTRTTDPEIVAKAREYLGAMHQEFKSCFAQAIAQGALSQSSDPDRLARRYQANISALRLELARGAPDEDVIALAEDMAHEIEAMTLA
;
A
#
# COMPACT_ATOMS: atom_id res chain seq x y z
N MET A 1 25.81 -27.41 24.70
CA MET A 1 25.59 -26.87 23.35
C MET A 1 24.51 -25.79 23.46
N ALA A 2 24.86 -24.51 23.32
CA ALA A 2 23.91 -23.41 23.37
C ALA A 2 22.98 -23.52 22.14
N ARG A 3 21.69 -23.72 22.38
CA ARG A 3 20.65 -23.69 21.36
C ARG A 3 20.62 -22.26 20.81
N THR A 4 21.04 -22.09 19.55
CA THR A 4 20.91 -20.84 18.81
C THR A 4 19.48 -20.33 19.01
N ALA A 5 19.30 -19.13 19.55
CA ALA A 5 17.99 -18.53 19.69
C ALA A 5 17.29 -18.60 18.34
N ALA A 6 16.10 -19.22 18.29
CA ALA A 6 15.29 -19.23 17.09
C ALA A 6 15.06 -17.77 16.71
N TYR A 7 15.52 -17.33 15.53
CA TYR A 7 15.22 -16.01 15.03
C TYR A 7 13.70 -15.89 14.88
N ASP A 8 13.19 -14.73 15.20
CA ASP A 8 11.78 -14.40 14.97
C ASP A 8 11.59 -14.15 13.47
N ARG A 9 10.99 -15.14 12.78
CA ARG A 9 10.77 -15.10 11.34
C ARG A 9 9.86 -13.92 10.94
N ASP A 10 8.89 -13.58 11.78
CA ASP A 10 7.97 -12.47 11.52
C ASP A 10 8.67 -11.12 11.70
N ALA A 11 9.47 -10.95 12.74
CA ALA A 11 10.29 -9.77 12.92
C ALA A 11 11.31 -9.58 11.78
N ALA A 12 11.93 -10.68 11.31
CA ALA A 12 12.84 -10.62 10.17
C ALA A 12 12.10 -10.23 8.88
N LEU A 13 10.88 -10.73 8.66
CA LEU A 13 10.06 -10.36 7.51
C LEU A 13 9.62 -8.88 7.57
N ASP A 14 9.29 -8.35 8.75
CA ASP A 14 8.97 -6.93 8.94
C ASP A 14 10.17 -6.03 8.64
N ALA A 15 11.36 -6.44 9.09
CA ALA A 15 12.60 -5.72 8.79
C ALA A 15 12.92 -5.77 7.28
N ALA A 16 12.75 -6.92 6.63
CA ALA A 16 12.92 -7.04 5.19
C ALA A 16 11.93 -6.18 4.41
N MET A 17 10.66 -6.18 4.81
CA MET A 17 9.62 -5.33 4.20
C MET A 17 10.00 -3.85 4.30
N ALA A 18 10.46 -3.40 5.46
CA ALA A 18 10.89 -2.01 5.64
C ALA A 18 12.06 -1.63 4.74
N LEU A 19 13.08 -2.52 4.63
CA LEU A 19 14.23 -2.31 3.75
C LEU A 19 13.85 -2.27 2.27
N PHE A 20 13.04 -3.21 1.82
CA PHE A 20 12.59 -3.25 0.44
C PHE A 20 11.66 -2.09 0.08
N TRP A 21 10.84 -1.65 1.03
CA TRP A 21 9.99 -0.49 0.82
C TRP A 21 10.81 0.79 0.64
N ASP A 22 11.86 0.95 1.46
CA ASP A 22 12.77 2.09 1.37
C ASP A 22 13.60 2.06 0.07
N LYS A 23 14.39 1.02 -0.14
CA LYS A 23 15.39 0.93 -1.20
C LYS A 23 14.87 0.38 -2.53
N GLY A 24 13.79 -0.39 -2.52
CA GLY A 24 13.33 -1.20 -3.66
C GLY A 24 14.08 -2.53 -3.79
N TYR A 25 13.57 -3.40 -4.68
CA TYR A 25 14.12 -4.75 -4.87
C TYR A 25 15.58 -4.74 -5.33
N HIS A 26 15.89 -4.00 -6.39
CA HIS A 26 17.21 -4.03 -7.02
C HIS A 26 18.30 -3.40 -6.16
N ALA A 27 18.00 -2.26 -5.51
CA ALA A 27 18.96 -1.54 -4.69
C ALA A 27 19.21 -2.16 -3.30
N THR A 28 18.40 -3.13 -2.89
CA THR A 28 18.62 -3.86 -1.63
C THR A 28 19.61 -4.98 -1.85
N SER A 29 20.83 -4.84 -1.32
CA SER A 29 21.86 -5.86 -1.39
C SER A 29 21.71 -6.94 -0.30
N LEU A 30 22.42 -8.08 -0.47
CA LEU A 30 22.49 -9.09 0.59
C LEU A 30 23.09 -8.53 1.89
N LYS A 31 24.08 -7.61 1.79
CA LYS A 31 24.64 -6.93 2.95
C LYS A 31 23.62 -6.07 3.69
N ASP A 32 22.74 -5.40 2.95
CA ASP A 32 21.64 -4.65 3.57
C ASP A 32 20.70 -5.57 4.34
N LEU A 33 20.37 -6.73 3.76
CA LEU A 33 19.54 -7.74 4.41
C LEU A 33 20.22 -8.31 5.64
N GLU A 34 21.52 -8.66 5.58
CA GLU A 34 22.30 -9.12 6.74
C GLU A 34 22.24 -8.12 7.89
N ALA A 35 22.51 -6.85 7.58
CA ALA A 35 22.54 -5.79 8.57
C ALA A 35 21.14 -5.52 9.16
N GLY A 36 20.12 -5.41 8.29
CA GLY A 36 18.76 -5.05 8.71
C GLY A 36 18.00 -6.17 9.41
N LEU A 37 18.25 -7.43 9.03
CA LEU A 37 17.63 -8.60 9.66
C LEU A 37 18.43 -9.14 10.85
N HIS A 38 19.66 -8.65 11.06
CA HIS A 38 20.62 -9.20 12.03
C HIS A 38 20.85 -10.71 11.84
N MET A 39 20.87 -11.18 10.59
CA MET A 39 21.02 -12.57 10.21
C MET A 39 22.23 -12.79 9.29
N LYS A 40 22.89 -13.94 9.42
CA LYS A 40 23.93 -14.33 8.46
C LYS A 40 23.30 -14.77 7.12
N PRO A 41 23.99 -14.62 5.97
CA PRO A 41 23.47 -14.96 4.65
C PRO A 41 22.89 -16.37 4.57
N GLY A 42 23.61 -17.35 5.12
CA GLY A 42 23.14 -18.75 5.14
C GLY A 42 21.82 -18.94 5.90
N SER A 43 21.62 -18.16 6.98
CA SER A 43 20.35 -18.18 7.73
C SER A 43 19.23 -17.53 6.97
N ILE A 44 19.50 -16.44 6.22
CA ILE A 44 18.51 -15.76 5.38
C ILE A 44 18.01 -16.72 4.29
N TYR A 45 18.93 -17.38 3.58
CA TYR A 45 18.56 -18.32 2.53
C TYR A 45 17.88 -19.59 3.07
N ALA A 46 18.30 -20.09 4.24
CA ALA A 46 17.62 -21.20 4.89
C ALA A 46 16.17 -20.87 5.28
N ALA A 47 15.92 -19.61 5.67
CA ALA A 47 14.61 -19.14 6.10
C ALA A 47 13.68 -18.77 4.95
N PHE A 48 14.23 -18.15 3.91
CA PHE A 48 13.46 -17.47 2.86
C PHE A 48 13.79 -17.96 1.43
N THR A 49 14.67 -18.94 1.30
CA THR A 49 15.06 -19.60 0.04
C THR A 49 15.85 -18.70 -0.91
N SER A 50 15.32 -17.54 -1.26
CA SER A 50 15.96 -16.58 -2.16
C SER A 50 15.59 -15.12 -1.79
N LYS A 51 16.30 -14.15 -2.37
CA LYS A 51 15.96 -12.74 -2.24
C LYS A 51 14.61 -12.43 -2.88
N GLU A 52 14.30 -13.07 -4.02
CA GLU A 52 13.02 -12.94 -4.71
C GLU A 52 11.86 -13.41 -3.83
N ASN A 53 11.98 -14.61 -3.26
CA ASN A 53 10.95 -15.15 -2.39
C ASN A 53 10.77 -14.28 -1.12
N LEU A 54 11.88 -13.79 -0.54
CA LEU A 54 11.81 -12.85 0.58
C LEU A 54 11.10 -11.55 0.17
N TYR A 55 11.35 -11.04 -1.04
CA TYR A 55 10.65 -9.87 -1.57
C TYR A 55 9.16 -10.12 -1.78
N LEU A 56 8.78 -11.26 -2.36
CA LEU A 56 7.38 -11.66 -2.54
C LEU A 56 6.63 -11.75 -1.21
N LEU A 57 7.26 -12.33 -0.19
CA LEU A 57 6.70 -12.39 1.17
C LEU A 57 6.55 -10.99 1.79
N ALA A 58 7.56 -10.13 1.63
CA ALA A 58 7.51 -8.75 2.10
C ALA A 58 6.43 -7.93 1.38
N LEU A 59 6.28 -8.10 0.06
CA LEU A 59 5.25 -7.46 -0.74
C LEU A 59 3.84 -7.91 -0.33
N ALA A 60 3.67 -9.21 -0.06
CA ALA A 60 2.43 -9.76 0.46
C ALA A 60 2.07 -9.16 1.83
N ARG A 61 3.03 -9.08 2.73
CA ARG A 61 2.83 -8.50 4.07
C ARG A 61 2.45 -7.02 4.01
N TYR A 62 3.12 -6.26 3.14
CA TYR A 62 2.77 -4.86 2.89
C TYR A 62 1.34 -4.72 2.35
N PHE A 63 0.97 -5.55 1.36
CA PHE A 63 -0.37 -5.54 0.76
C PHE A 63 -1.45 -5.86 1.79
N GLU A 64 -1.30 -6.94 2.55
CA GLU A 64 -2.29 -7.34 3.55
C GLU A 64 -2.44 -6.29 4.66
N ALA A 65 -1.35 -5.66 5.12
CA ALA A 65 -1.40 -4.56 6.08
C ALA A 65 -2.16 -3.34 5.52
N SER A 66 -1.87 -2.96 4.27
CA SER A 66 -2.56 -1.85 3.59
C SER A 66 -4.04 -2.13 3.39
N ARG A 67 -4.38 -3.35 2.96
CA ARG A 67 -5.76 -3.80 2.76
C ARG A 67 -6.55 -3.85 4.08
N ALA A 68 -5.93 -4.36 5.14
CA ALA A 68 -6.54 -4.42 6.47
C ALA A 68 -6.79 -3.01 7.01
N SER A 69 -5.84 -2.09 6.85
CA SER A 69 -5.98 -0.69 7.25
C SER A 69 -7.13 0.00 6.50
N PHE A 70 -7.21 -0.19 5.18
CA PHE A 70 -8.32 0.33 4.38
C PHE A 70 -9.67 -0.21 4.85
N ARG A 71 -9.81 -1.53 5.00
CA ARG A 71 -11.05 -2.15 5.46
C ARG A 71 -11.45 -1.68 6.85
N ALA A 72 -10.48 -1.50 7.77
CA ALA A 72 -10.74 -0.97 9.11
C ALA A 72 -11.22 0.50 9.05
N ALA A 73 -10.69 1.32 8.15
CA ALA A 73 -11.17 2.69 7.92
C ALA A 73 -12.60 2.70 7.39
N MET A 74 -12.91 1.84 6.40
CA MET A 74 -14.27 1.70 5.84
C MET A 74 -15.28 1.23 6.88
N ALA A 75 -14.92 0.29 7.76
CA ALA A 75 -15.79 -0.24 8.80
C ALA A 75 -16.16 0.78 9.89
N ARG A 76 -15.41 1.87 10.02
CA ARG A 76 -15.67 2.95 10.99
C ARG A 76 -16.56 4.06 10.43
N ALA A 77 -16.82 4.05 9.14
CA ALA A 77 -17.58 5.10 8.46
C ALA A 77 -19.06 4.75 8.38
N ASP A 78 -19.92 5.74 8.49
CA ASP A 78 -21.37 5.57 8.43
C ASP A 78 -21.85 5.22 7.02
N THR A 79 -21.13 5.71 5.99
CA THR A 79 -21.44 5.43 4.58
C THR A 79 -20.17 5.08 3.79
N PRO A 80 -20.29 4.33 2.67
CA PRO A 80 -19.15 4.03 1.82
C PRO A 80 -18.43 5.29 1.31
N LEU A 81 -19.15 6.34 0.93
CA LEU A 81 -18.56 7.58 0.43
C LEU A 81 -17.81 8.33 1.53
N THR A 82 -18.39 8.43 2.74
CA THR A 82 -17.71 9.00 3.90
C THR A 82 -16.42 8.24 4.22
N GLY A 83 -16.44 6.89 4.12
CA GLY A 83 -15.25 6.07 4.32
C GLY A 83 -14.16 6.35 3.30
N LEU A 84 -14.52 6.44 2.02
CA LEU A 84 -13.59 6.77 0.94
C LEU A 84 -13.00 8.19 1.11
N ALA A 85 -13.82 9.18 1.47
CA ALA A 85 -13.35 10.55 1.74
C ALA A 85 -12.39 10.59 2.93
N ASN A 86 -12.75 9.96 4.04
CA ASN A 86 -11.89 9.87 5.22
C ASN A 86 -10.58 9.14 4.95
N HIS A 87 -10.56 8.16 4.05
CA HIS A 87 -9.33 7.49 3.66
C HIS A 87 -8.33 8.45 2.98
N PHE A 88 -8.77 9.41 2.14
CA PHE A 88 -7.89 10.48 1.66
C PHE A 88 -7.32 11.30 2.83
N ARG A 89 -8.16 11.70 3.79
CA ARG A 89 -7.75 12.47 4.97
C ARG A 89 -6.72 11.75 5.85
N THR A 90 -6.67 10.40 5.81
CA THR A 90 -5.60 9.68 6.55
C THR A 90 -4.21 10.01 6.07
N PHE A 91 -4.03 10.33 4.78
CA PHE A 91 -2.73 10.71 4.22
C PHE A 91 -2.31 12.13 4.63
N ALA A 92 -3.27 13.02 4.86
CA ALA A 92 -3.04 14.38 5.34
C ALA A 92 -2.50 14.42 6.79
N ASN A 93 -2.84 13.39 7.58
CA ASN A 93 -2.53 13.33 9.01
C ASN A 93 -1.37 12.38 9.35
N LEU A 94 -0.54 11.99 8.38
CA LEU A 94 0.61 11.15 8.61
C LEU A 94 1.73 11.95 9.31
N ASP A 95 2.26 11.37 10.42
CA ASP A 95 3.45 11.92 11.07
C ASP A 95 4.61 12.04 10.05
N PRO A 96 5.43 13.12 10.10
CA PRO A 96 6.58 13.28 9.23
C PRO A 96 7.55 12.09 9.22
N SER A 97 7.63 11.34 10.30
CA SER A 97 8.46 10.13 10.43
C SER A 97 7.77 8.86 9.94
N ASP A 98 6.48 8.92 9.59
CA ASP A 98 5.73 7.74 9.18
C ASP A 98 6.21 7.22 7.82
N LYS A 99 6.58 5.94 7.79
CA LYS A 99 6.96 5.26 6.54
C LYS A 99 5.83 5.24 5.50
N ALA A 100 4.57 5.41 5.91
CA ALA A 100 3.44 5.53 4.99
C ALA A 100 3.51 6.77 4.09
N ARG A 101 4.35 7.77 4.42
CA ARG A 101 4.69 8.90 3.54
C ARG A 101 5.50 8.49 2.31
N GLN A 102 6.08 7.31 2.30
CA GLN A 102 6.78 6.79 1.12
C GLN A 102 5.80 6.37 0.02
N ALA A 103 6.27 6.35 -1.22
CA ALA A 103 5.50 5.82 -2.33
C ALA A 103 5.09 4.36 -2.06
N CYS A 104 3.92 3.97 -2.54
CA CYS A 104 3.38 2.63 -2.38
C CYS A 104 4.37 1.56 -2.87
N MET A 105 4.69 0.57 -2.04
CA MET A 105 5.65 -0.48 -2.39
C MET A 105 5.21 -1.26 -3.65
N VAL A 106 3.90 -1.55 -3.78
CA VAL A 106 3.35 -2.22 -4.97
C VAL A 106 3.53 -1.36 -6.22
N THR A 107 3.27 -0.05 -6.14
CA THR A 107 3.45 0.88 -7.27
C THR A 107 4.93 1.02 -7.63
N LYS A 108 5.83 1.16 -6.63
CA LYS A 108 7.30 1.18 -6.85
C LYS A 108 7.75 -0.07 -7.60
N THR A 109 7.26 -1.25 -7.20
CA THR A 109 7.55 -2.52 -7.87
C THR A 109 7.17 -2.49 -9.35
N LEU A 110 6.01 -1.93 -9.69
CA LEU A 110 5.52 -1.86 -11.07
C LEU A 110 6.26 -0.84 -11.94
N ILE A 111 6.73 0.24 -11.36
CA ILE A 111 7.52 1.26 -12.08
C ILE A 111 8.91 0.73 -12.43
N ASP A 112 9.50 -0.09 -11.54
CA ASP A 112 10.84 -0.67 -11.69
C ASP A 112 10.87 -1.99 -12.49
N THR A 113 9.83 -2.24 -13.30
CA THR A 113 9.59 -3.56 -13.92
C THR A 113 10.55 -3.94 -15.04
N ARG A 114 11.36 -3.03 -15.58
CA ARG A 114 12.20 -3.31 -16.77
C ARG A 114 13.27 -4.40 -16.54
N THR A 115 13.62 -4.64 -15.29
CA THR A 115 14.65 -5.60 -14.88
C THR A 115 14.19 -6.54 -13.75
N THR A 116 12.92 -6.43 -13.34
CA THR A 116 12.36 -7.20 -12.21
C THR A 116 11.85 -8.56 -12.70
N ASP A 117 11.97 -9.56 -11.85
CA ASP A 117 11.46 -10.91 -12.09
C ASP A 117 9.96 -10.89 -12.48
N PRO A 118 9.56 -11.64 -13.55
CA PRO A 118 8.18 -11.69 -14.00
C PRO A 118 7.16 -12.10 -12.93
N GLU A 119 7.54 -12.95 -11.98
CA GLU A 119 6.68 -13.37 -10.88
C GLU A 119 6.40 -12.21 -9.91
N ILE A 120 7.43 -11.43 -9.58
CA ILE A 120 7.29 -10.22 -8.75
C ILE A 120 6.34 -9.23 -9.42
N VAL A 121 6.49 -9.00 -10.74
CA VAL A 121 5.63 -8.11 -11.52
C VAL A 121 4.19 -8.62 -11.54
N ALA A 122 3.99 -9.91 -11.79
CA ALA A 122 2.67 -10.53 -11.80
C ALA A 122 1.95 -10.37 -10.45
N LYS A 123 2.68 -10.63 -9.36
CA LYS A 123 2.13 -10.49 -8.00
C LYS A 123 1.81 -9.03 -7.65
N ALA A 124 2.64 -8.08 -8.04
CA ALA A 124 2.36 -6.66 -7.84
C ALA A 124 1.09 -6.21 -8.62
N ARG A 125 0.90 -6.69 -9.85
CA ARG A 125 -0.33 -6.43 -10.63
C ARG A 125 -1.57 -7.04 -9.97
N GLU A 126 -1.45 -8.27 -9.46
CA GLU A 126 -2.52 -8.95 -8.70
C GLU A 126 -2.95 -8.11 -7.50
N TYR A 127 -1.99 -7.62 -6.69
CA TYR A 127 -2.28 -6.82 -5.51
C TYR A 127 -2.90 -5.47 -5.85
N LEU A 128 -2.42 -4.79 -6.90
CA LEU A 128 -3.02 -3.55 -7.36
C LEU A 128 -4.47 -3.77 -7.83
N GLY A 129 -4.71 -4.87 -8.55
CA GLY A 129 -6.05 -5.29 -8.98
C GLY A 129 -6.96 -5.63 -7.79
N ALA A 130 -6.43 -6.30 -6.76
CA ALA A 130 -7.20 -6.62 -5.56
C ALA A 130 -7.62 -5.35 -4.79
N MET A 131 -6.74 -4.35 -4.65
CA MET A 131 -7.13 -3.04 -4.08
C MET A 131 -8.17 -2.32 -4.94
N HIS A 132 -8.05 -2.39 -6.26
CA HIS A 132 -9.06 -1.86 -7.18
C HIS A 132 -10.44 -2.48 -6.91
N GLN A 133 -10.52 -3.78 -6.67
CA GLN A 133 -11.80 -4.45 -6.34
C GLN A 133 -12.37 -4.00 -4.98
N GLU A 134 -11.52 -3.72 -3.97
CA GLU A 134 -11.98 -3.12 -2.71
C GLU A 134 -12.66 -1.76 -2.95
N PHE A 135 -12.02 -0.88 -3.72
CA PHE A 135 -12.57 0.43 -4.06
C PHE A 135 -13.87 0.32 -4.86
N LYS A 136 -13.88 -0.56 -5.88
CA LYS A 136 -15.06 -0.84 -6.69
C LYS A 136 -16.24 -1.32 -5.85
N SER A 137 -15.99 -2.19 -4.87
CA SER A 137 -17.02 -2.70 -3.97
C SER A 137 -17.64 -1.55 -3.14
N CYS A 138 -16.84 -0.59 -2.67
CA CYS A 138 -17.35 0.58 -1.93
C CYS A 138 -18.27 1.44 -2.82
N PHE A 139 -17.88 1.74 -4.05
CA PHE A 139 -18.73 2.50 -4.98
C PHE A 139 -20.00 1.73 -5.38
N ALA A 140 -19.90 0.42 -5.62
CA ALA A 140 -21.07 -0.42 -5.89
C ALA A 140 -22.05 -0.44 -4.71
N GLN A 141 -21.55 -0.47 -3.47
CA GLN A 141 -22.37 -0.37 -2.28
C GLN A 141 -23.05 1.01 -2.16
N ALA A 142 -22.35 2.11 -2.47
CA ALA A 142 -22.93 3.43 -2.47
C ALA A 142 -24.06 3.58 -3.52
N ILE A 143 -23.91 2.96 -4.69
CA ILE A 143 -24.96 2.87 -5.72
C ILE A 143 -26.16 2.07 -5.20
N ALA A 144 -25.93 0.91 -4.59
CA ALA A 144 -26.97 0.04 -4.06
C ALA A 144 -27.77 0.71 -2.92
N GLN A 145 -27.11 1.59 -2.14
CA GLN A 145 -27.73 2.38 -1.07
C GLN A 145 -28.44 3.64 -1.58
N GLY A 146 -28.38 3.93 -2.90
CA GLY A 146 -29.00 5.14 -3.48
C GLY A 146 -28.20 6.42 -3.26
N ALA A 147 -27.01 6.36 -2.67
CA ALA A 147 -26.14 7.52 -2.48
C ALA A 147 -25.49 8.00 -3.79
N LEU A 148 -25.38 7.12 -4.78
CA LEU A 148 -24.93 7.44 -6.15
C LEU A 148 -25.99 7.04 -7.18
N SER A 149 -25.96 7.70 -8.35
CA SER A 149 -26.82 7.35 -9.47
C SER A 149 -26.65 5.89 -9.90
N GLN A 150 -27.76 5.22 -10.22
CA GLN A 150 -27.76 3.87 -10.81
C GLN A 150 -27.01 3.80 -12.17
N SER A 151 -26.82 4.94 -12.83
CA SER A 151 -26.05 5.05 -14.08
C SER A 151 -24.53 5.19 -13.83
N SER A 152 -24.08 5.32 -12.58
CA SER A 152 -22.67 5.43 -12.26
C SER A 152 -21.94 4.11 -12.52
N ASP A 153 -20.73 4.22 -13.10
CA ASP A 153 -19.85 3.06 -13.32
C ASP A 153 -18.87 2.90 -12.13
N PRO A 154 -19.08 1.90 -11.25
CA PRO A 154 -18.24 1.71 -10.08
C PRO A 154 -16.80 1.32 -10.42
N ASP A 155 -16.54 0.68 -11.57
CA ASP A 155 -15.19 0.34 -12.01
C ASP A 155 -14.41 1.60 -12.42
N ARG A 156 -15.03 2.49 -13.16
CA ARG A 156 -14.47 3.79 -13.57
C ARG A 156 -14.18 4.67 -12.35
N LEU A 157 -15.12 4.73 -11.39
CA LEU A 157 -14.93 5.48 -10.14
C LEU A 157 -13.77 4.94 -9.33
N ALA A 158 -13.68 3.62 -9.17
CA ALA A 158 -12.58 2.97 -8.46
C ALA A 158 -11.23 3.23 -9.12
N ARG A 159 -11.16 3.22 -10.46
CA ARG A 159 -9.94 3.53 -11.22
C ARG A 159 -9.46 4.95 -10.98
N ARG A 160 -10.39 5.93 -11.01
CA ARG A 160 -10.08 7.33 -10.70
C ARG A 160 -9.61 7.48 -9.26
N TYR A 161 -10.32 6.85 -8.32
CA TYR A 161 -9.96 6.85 -6.91
C TYR A 161 -8.55 6.31 -6.65
N GLN A 162 -8.22 5.15 -7.25
CA GLN A 162 -6.89 4.55 -7.15
C GLN A 162 -5.79 5.44 -7.75
N ALA A 163 -6.06 6.13 -8.85
CA ALA A 163 -5.14 7.08 -9.45
C ALA A 163 -4.89 8.29 -8.51
N ASN A 164 -5.94 8.82 -7.88
CA ASN A 164 -5.84 9.91 -6.91
C ASN A 164 -5.01 9.50 -5.68
N ILE A 165 -5.21 8.31 -5.12
CA ILE A 165 -4.36 7.75 -4.04
C ILE A 165 -2.89 7.70 -4.48
N SER A 166 -2.62 7.26 -5.71
CA SER A 166 -1.25 7.17 -6.21
C SER A 166 -0.61 8.54 -6.37
N ALA A 167 -1.37 9.54 -6.83
CA ALA A 167 -0.92 10.94 -6.93
C ALA A 167 -0.60 11.51 -5.55
N LEU A 168 -1.51 11.36 -4.57
CA LEU A 168 -1.31 11.86 -3.20
C LEU A 168 -0.07 11.22 -2.54
N ARG A 169 0.13 9.92 -2.71
CA ARG A 169 1.34 9.23 -2.22
C ARG A 169 2.61 9.68 -2.93
N LEU A 170 2.54 10.10 -4.18
CA LEU A 170 3.68 10.67 -4.90
C LEU A 170 4.05 12.03 -4.31
N GLU A 171 3.06 12.89 -4.01
CA GLU A 171 3.28 14.18 -3.37
C GLU A 171 3.98 14.02 -2.00
N LEU A 172 3.50 13.09 -1.18
CA LEU A 172 4.14 12.74 0.09
C LEU A 172 5.59 12.26 -0.11
N ALA A 173 5.81 11.36 -1.05
CA ALA A 173 7.13 10.76 -1.30
C ALA A 173 8.16 11.75 -1.86
N ARG A 174 7.72 12.77 -2.61
CA ARG A 174 8.61 13.82 -3.11
C ARG A 174 8.91 14.93 -2.08
N GLY A 175 8.30 14.86 -0.90
CA GLY A 175 8.48 15.84 0.17
C GLY A 175 7.73 17.16 -0.09
N ALA A 176 6.54 17.11 -0.70
CA ALA A 176 5.68 18.28 -0.81
C ALA A 176 5.40 18.87 0.59
N PRO A 177 5.22 20.21 0.71
CA PRO A 177 4.82 20.84 1.96
C PRO A 177 3.56 20.17 2.56
N ASP A 178 3.52 20.00 3.86
CA ASP A 178 2.38 19.33 4.52
C ASP A 178 1.05 20.07 4.24
N GLU A 179 1.07 21.39 4.17
CA GLU A 179 -0.11 22.22 3.82
C GLU A 179 -0.67 21.89 2.43
N ASP A 180 0.20 21.67 1.45
CA ASP A 180 -0.21 21.30 0.08
C ASP A 180 -0.82 19.88 0.05
N VAL A 181 -0.22 18.95 0.79
CA VAL A 181 -0.74 17.57 0.89
C VAL A 181 -2.10 17.54 1.60
N ILE A 182 -2.26 18.33 2.67
CA ILE A 182 -3.52 18.48 3.40
C ILE A 182 -4.60 19.04 2.47
N ALA A 183 -4.30 20.13 1.76
CA ALA A 183 -5.24 20.76 0.83
C ALA A 183 -5.67 19.78 -0.27
N LEU A 184 -4.71 19.08 -0.89
CA LEU A 184 -4.99 18.10 -1.94
C LEU A 184 -5.85 16.93 -1.43
N ALA A 185 -5.57 16.42 -0.23
CA ALA A 185 -6.33 15.33 0.38
C ALA A 185 -7.77 15.77 0.70
N GLU A 186 -7.97 17.00 1.19
CA GLU A 186 -9.29 17.56 1.45
C GLU A 186 -10.07 17.80 0.15
N ASP A 187 -9.44 18.32 -0.90
CA ASP A 187 -10.09 18.51 -2.20
C ASP A 187 -10.60 17.17 -2.75
N MET A 188 -9.75 16.12 -2.70
CA MET A 188 -10.12 14.77 -3.13
C MET A 188 -11.23 14.17 -2.26
N ALA A 189 -11.24 14.44 -0.95
CA ALA A 189 -12.29 14.00 -0.04
C ALA A 189 -13.61 14.69 -0.33
N HIS A 190 -13.60 16.02 -0.51
CA HIS A 190 -14.78 16.80 -0.88
C HIS A 190 -15.36 16.40 -2.23
N GLU A 191 -14.51 16.05 -3.23
CA GLU A 191 -14.99 15.51 -4.51
C GLU A 191 -15.80 14.22 -4.32
N ILE A 192 -15.37 13.32 -3.43
CA ILE A 192 -16.12 12.09 -3.12
C ILE A 192 -17.43 12.40 -2.43
N GLU A 193 -17.42 13.30 -1.44
CA GLU A 193 -18.62 13.71 -0.69
C GLU A 193 -19.66 14.39 -1.60
N ALA A 194 -19.18 15.24 -2.53
CA ALA A 194 -20.03 15.94 -3.49
C ALA A 194 -20.67 15.02 -4.55
N MET A 195 -20.27 13.76 -4.66
CA MET A 195 -20.93 12.79 -5.53
C MET A 195 -22.28 12.32 -4.98
N THR A 196 -22.55 12.54 -3.69
CA THR A 196 -23.80 12.11 -3.04
C THR A 196 -25.00 12.81 -3.70
N LEU A 197 -26.00 12.02 -4.09
CA LEU A 197 -27.27 12.55 -4.58
C LEU A 197 -28.01 13.26 -3.44
N ALA A 198 -28.53 14.45 -3.74
CA ALA A 198 -29.33 15.25 -2.80
C ALA A 198 -30.71 14.60 -2.53
#